data_61eedf955d9172b543dd594c70f9614d
#
_entry.id   61eedf955d9172b543dd594c70f9614d
#
_cell.length_a   1.000
_cell.length_b   1.000
_cell.length_c   1.000
_cell.angle_alpha   90.00
_cell.angle_beta   90.00
_cell.angle_gamma   90.00
#
_symmetry.space_group_name_H-M   'P 1'
#
loop_
_entity.id
_entity.type
_entity.pdbx_description
1 polymer ?
#
loop_
_entity_poly.entity_id
_entity_poly.type
_entity_poly.pdbx_seq_one_letter_code
_entity_poly.pdbx_strand_id
1 'polypeptide(L)'
;IKLADTKTADGGTLSLFEQDGDYSISFDGQELMHSRLNASEKLLGELGLARLKMQSSERVLVGGLGLGFTLQRVLSTIRKDSQIDLVELLPDVIDWNRNHLSKLNGYLLKDARVKAIAQDVIQTIRDAEPEKYDAIILDVDNGPIAMVSPGNDSLYAQAGLSGLFRALRPGGRVVVWSAGPDKGFEKRLKR
;
A
#
# COMPACT_ATOMS: atom_id res chain seq x y z
N ILE A 1 -2.20 25.07 0.17
CA ILE A 1 -3.55 25.11 -0.45
C ILE A 1 -4.17 23.72 -0.45
N LYS A 2 -5.50 23.61 -0.34
CA LYS A 2 -6.20 22.34 -0.57
C LYS A 2 -6.32 22.11 -2.08
N LEU A 3 -5.86 20.96 -2.55
CA LEU A 3 -5.88 20.56 -3.95
C LEU A 3 -7.13 19.74 -4.30
N ALA A 4 -7.52 18.82 -3.39
CA ALA A 4 -8.65 17.92 -3.60
C ALA A 4 -9.18 17.38 -2.27
N ASP A 5 -10.37 16.81 -2.29
CA ASP A 5 -10.92 16.01 -1.19
C ASP A 5 -11.83 14.91 -1.72
N THR A 6 -12.05 13.89 -0.90
CA THR A 6 -13.00 12.80 -1.14
C THR A 6 -13.63 12.32 0.16
N LYS A 7 -14.79 11.67 0.07
CA LYS A 7 -15.48 11.05 1.19
C LYS A 7 -15.09 9.58 1.31
N THR A 8 -14.80 9.16 2.52
CA THR A 8 -14.65 7.75 2.86
C THR A 8 -16.01 7.09 3.08
N ALA A 9 -16.07 5.77 3.05
CA ALA A 9 -17.33 5.02 3.19
C ALA A 9 -18.03 5.24 4.55
N ASP A 10 -17.29 5.57 5.58
CA ASP A 10 -17.77 5.90 6.94
C ASP A 10 -18.17 7.38 7.10
N GLY A 11 -18.07 8.17 6.00
CA GLY A 11 -18.50 9.58 5.96
C GLY A 11 -17.42 10.60 6.31
N GLY A 12 -16.21 10.17 6.69
CA GLY A 12 -15.07 11.04 6.91
C GLY A 12 -14.60 11.72 5.62
N THR A 13 -13.72 12.71 5.75
CA THR A 13 -13.17 13.46 4.61
C THR A 13 -11.67 13.31 4.54
N LEU A 14 -11.19 12.70 3.46
CA LEU A 14 -9.78 12.70 3.11
C LEU A 14 -9.48 13.92 2.25
N SER A 15 -8.45 14.67 2.56
CA SER A 15 -8.08 15.90 1.85
C SER A 15 -6.60 15.92 1.49
N LEU A 16 -6.30 16.33 0.25
CA LEU A 16 -4.93 16.54 -0.25
C LEU A 16 -4.58 18.03 -0.20
N PHE A 17 -3.43 18.34 0.37
CA PHE A 17 -2.89 19.71 0.46
C PHE A 17 -1.52 19.80 -0.20
N GLU A 18 -1.21 21.00 -0.66
CA GLU A 18 0.13 21.40 -1.11
C GLU A 18 0.53 22.69 -0.41
N GLN A 19 1.76 22.75 0.07
CA GLN A 19 2.37 23.96 0.62
C GLN A 19 3.87 24.00 0.31
N ASP A 20 4.27 25.03 -0.43
CA ASP A 20 5.69 25.28 -0.76
C ASP A 20 6.40 24.10 -1.44
N GLY A 21 5.65 23.32 -2.24
CA GLY A 21 6.14 22.13 -2.93
C GLY A 21 6.06 20.84 -2.11
N ASP A 22 5.63 20.91 -0.86
CA ASP A 22 5.33 19.74 -0.04
C ASP A 22 3.86 19.37 -0.13
N TYR A 23 3.59 18.09 0.04
CA TYR A 23 2.25 17.53 -0.01
C TYR A 23 1.90 16.83 1.29
N SER A 24 0.65 16.95 1.69
CA SER A 24 0.12 16.19 2.82
C SER A 24 -1.29 15.67 2.56
N ILE A 25 -1.62 14.54 3.17
CA ILE A 25 -2.98 14.00 3.20
C ILE A 25 -3.46 14.06 4.64
N SER A 26 -4.66 14.59 4.85
CA SER A 26 -5.33 14.64 6.15
C SER A 26 -6.69 13.93 6.10
N PHE A 27 -7.10 13.35 7.24
CA PHE A 27 -8.43 12.79 7.46
C PHE A 27 -9.13 13.59 8.55
N ASP A 28 -10.28 14.16 8.22
CA ASP A 28 -11.07 15.04 9.11
C ASP A 28 -10.23 16.14 9.79
N GLY A 29 -9.26 16.70 9.04
CA GLY A 29 -8.35 17.74 9.50
C GLY A 29 -7.13 17.26 10.28
N GLN A 30 -7.01 15.97 10.59
CA GLN A 30 -5.81 15.39 11.17
C GLN A 30 -4.86 14.93 10.08
N GLU A 31 -3.60 15.37 10.10
CA GLU A 31 -2.58 14.93 9.15
C GLU A 31 -2.27 13.45 9.34
N LEU A 32 -2.39 12.67 8.25
CA LEU A 32 -2.06 11.25 8.21
C LEU A 32 -0.66 11.01 7.64
N MET A 33 -0.29 11.76 6.60
CA MET A 33 0.99 11.61 5.93
C MET A 33 1.47 12.94 5.35
N HIS A 34 2.79 13.09 5.28
CA HIS A 34 3.45 14.28 4.76
C HIS A 34 4.64 13.90 3.88
N SER A 35 4.84 14.61 2.76
CA SER A 35 5.87 14.27 1.77
C SER A 35 7.30 14.27 2.29
N ARG A 36 7.60 15.05 3.35
CA ARG A 36 8.91 15.05 4.03
C ARG A 36 9.16 13.83 4.91
N LEU A 37 8.08 13.16 5.35
CA LEU A 37 8.15 12.02 6.26
C LEU A 37 7.82 10.73 5.51
N ASN A 38 8.75 10.23 4.72
CA ASN A 38 8.54 9.10 3.81
C ASN A 38 9.53 7.94 4.03
N ALA A 39 10.32 7.99 5.11
CA ALA A 39 11.35 6.99 5.36
C ALA A 39 10.76 5.60 5.67
N SER A 40 9.63 5.55 6.38
CA SER A 40 8.93 4.32 6.74
C SER A 40 8.35 3.61 5.52
N GLU A 41 7.72 4.34 4.60
CA GLU A 41 7.14 3.81 3.36
C GLU A 41 8.23 3.29 2.43
N LYS A 42 9.33 4.02 2.31
CA LYS A 42 10.50 3.56 1.54
C LYS A 42 11.12 2.31 2.13
N LEU A 43 11.26 2.27 3.46
CA LEU A 43 11.77 1.09 4.17
C LEU A 43 10.81 -0.10 3.99
N LEU A 44 9.49 0.11 4.06
CA LEU A 44 8.50 -0.93 3.83
C LEU A 44 8.66 -1.56 2.44
N GLY A 45 8.77 -0.73 1.39
CA GLY A 45 9.02 -1.20 0.03
C GLY A 45 10.32 -1.99 -0.09
N GLU A 46 11.39 -1.55 0.56
CA GLU A 46 12.69 -2.24 0.60
C GLU A 46 12.59 -3.59 1.31
N LEU A 47 12.00 -3.63 2.50
CA LEU A 47 11.85 -4.85 3.28
C LEU A 47 10.98 -5.89 2.58
N GLY A 48 9.94 -5.45 1.87
CA GLY A 48 9.08 -6.34 1.06
C GLY A 48 9.87 -7.12 0.02
N LEU A 49 10.92 -6.53 -0.54
CA LEU A 49 11.72 -7.11 -1.61
C LEU A 49 13.05 -7.71 -1.15
N ALA A 50 13.48 -7.49 0.10
CA ALA A 50 14.84 -7.75 0.59
C ALA A 50 15.32 -9.21 0.49
N ARG A 51 14.41 -10.18 0.33
CA ARG A 51 14.77 -11.61 0.21
C ARG A 51 14.36 -12.24 -1.12
N LEU A 52 13.82 -11.46 -2.03
CA LEU A 52 13.50 -11.95 -3.36
C LEU A 52 14.79 -12.22 -4.12
N LYS A 53 14.87 -13.39 -4.76
CA LYS A 53 16.08 -13.78 -5.49
C LYS A 53 16.30 -12.97 -6.77
N MET A 54 15.33 -12.18 -7.20
CA MET A 54 15.37 -11.33 -8.41
C MET A 54 15.88 -12.06 -9.67
N GLN A 55 15.59 -13.35 -9.77
CA GLN A 55 16.05 -14.22 -10.87
C GLN A 55 15.03 -14.37 -12.01
N SER A 56 13.77 -14.04 -11.74
CA SER A 56 12.66 -14.06 -12.69
C SER A 56 11.82 -12.80 -12.53
N SER A 57 10.86 -12.61 -13.43
CA SER A 57 9.88 -11.53 -13.29
C SER A 57 9.08 -11.71 -12.01
N GLU A 58 9.17 -10.75 -11.11
CA GLU A 58 8.45 -10.77 -9.84
C GLU A 58 7.01 -10.31 -10.04
N ARG A 59 6.09 -10.88 -9.25
CA ARG A 59 4.73 -10.38 -9.07
C ARG A 59 4.57 -9.82 -7.67
N VAL A 60 4.31 -8.53 -7.58
CA VAL A 60 4.22 -7.82 -6.30
C VAL A 60 2.81 -7.25 -6.14
N LEU A 61 2.20 -7.46 -5.00
CA LEU A 61 1.01 -6.73 -4.57
C LEU A 61 1.44 -5.59 -3.66
N VAL A 62 1.00 -4.38 -3.99
CA VAL A 62 1.11 -3.20 -3.12
C VAL A 62 -0.30 -2.77 -2.75
N GLY A 63 -0.66 -2.87 -1.48
CA GLY A 63 -1.93 -2.38 -0.93
C GLY A 63 -1.72 -1.03 -0.28
N GLY A 64 -2.50 -0.04 -0.71
CA GLY A 64 -2.37 1.36 -0.35
C GLY A 64 -1.43 2.13 -1.27
N LEU A 65 -1.84 3.34 -1.65
CA LEU A 65 -1.06 4.23 -2.52
C LEU A 65 -0.58 5.49 -1.78
N GLY A 66 -1.48 6.16 -1.07
CA GLY A 66 -1.17 7.39 -0.37
C GLY A 66 -0.44 8.40 -1.26
N LEU A 67 0.71 8.91 -0.82
CA LEU A 67 1.58 9.80 -1.60
C LEU A 67 2.49 9.05 -2.59
N GLY A 68 2.47 7.72 -2.63
CA GLY A 68 3.16 6.88 -3.62
C GLY A 68 4.58 6.45 -3.26
N PHE A 69 5.09 6.72 -2.07
CA PHE A 69 6.49 6.45 -1.73
C PHE A 69 6.84 4.96 -1.63
N THR A 70 5.92 4.13 -1.12
CA THR A 70 6.09 2.67 -1.10
C THR A 70 6.19 2.13 -2.52
N LEU A 71 5.26 2.51 -3.41
CA LEU A 71 5.29 2.12 -4.81
C LEU A 71 6.56 2.62 -5.53
N GLN A 72 6.97 3.87 -5.28
CA GLN A 72 8.21 4.44 -5.83
C GLN A 72 9.42 3.59 -5.47
N ARG A 73 9.53 3.18 -4.19
CA ARG A 73 10.63 2.33 -3.74
C ARG A 73 10.59 0.95 -4.39
N VAL A 74 9.43 0.34 -4.49
CA VAL A 74 9.25 -0.96 -5.17
C VAL A 74 9.71 -0.86 -6.63
N LEU A 75 9.22 0.12 -7.38
CA LEU A 75 9.57 0.33 -8.80
C LEU A 75 11.06 0.55 -9.04
N SER A 76 11.73 1.23 -8.10
CA SER A 76 13.18 1.47 -8.20
C SER A 76 14.03 0.22 -7.98
N THR A 77 13.44 -0.84 -7.45
CA THR A 77 14.16 -2.05 -7.03
C THR A 77 13.87 -3.26 -7.92
N ILE A 78 12.60 -3.46 -8.32
CA ILE A 78 12.19 -4.63 -9.11
C ILE A 78 12.67 -4.55 -10.57
N ARG A 79 12.73 -5.70 -11.22
CA ARG A 79 13.13 -5.85 -12.62
C ARG A 79 12.13 -5.17 -13.58
N LYS A 80 12.58 -4.91 -14.81
CA LYS A 80 11.75 -4.27 -15.84
C LYS A 80 10.62 -5.16 -16.36
N ASP A 81 10.77 -6.47 -16.24
CA ASP A 81 9.81 -7.49 -16.67
C ASP A 81 8.85 -7.93 -15.54
N SER A 82 8.98 -7.35 -14.35
CA SER A 82 8.11 -7.61 -13.20
C SER A 82 6.75 -6.93 -13.35
N GLN A 83 5.78 -7.33 -12.52
CA GLN A 83 4.43 -6.78 -12.50
C GLN A 83 4.01 -6.39 -11.08
N ILE A 84 3.33 -5.26 -10.95
CA ILE A 84 2.78 -4.75 -9.70
C ILE A 84 1.27 -4.62 -9.85
N ASP A 85 0.53 -5.37 -9.03
CA ASP A 85 -0.87 -5.07 -8.74
C ASP A 85 -0.88 -4.04 -7.60
N LEU A 86 -1.14 -2.77 -7.93
CA LEU A 86 -1.34 -1.69 -6.97
C LEU A 86 -2.83 -1.60 -6.65
N VAL A 87 -3.19 -1.81 -5.40
CA VAL A 87 -4.58 -1.80 -4.94
C VAL A 87 -4.79 -0.63 -3.99
N GLU A 88 -5.71 0.25 -4.33
CA GLU A 88 -6.09 1.42 -3.54
C GLU A 88 -7.61 1.43 -3.37
N LEU A 89 -8.07 1.64 -2.14
CA LEU A 89 -9.50 1.61 -1.80
C LEU A 89 -10.25 2.79 -2.43
N LEU A 90 -9.63 3.97 -2.41
CA LEU A 90 -10.23 5.22 -2.85
C LEU A 90 -9.76 5.57 -4.27
N PRO A 91 -10.62 5.50 -5.29
CA PRO A 91 -10.24 5.85 -6.66
C PRO A 91 -9.72 7.29 -6.78
N ASP A 92 -10.22 8.20 -5.95
CA ASP A 92 -9.74 9.59 -5.91
C ASP A 92 -8.25 9.68 -5.56
N VAL A 93 -7.74 8.85 -4.67
CA VAL A 93 -6.30 8.81 -4.32
C VAL A 93 -5.46 8.39 -5.52
N ILE A 94 -5.97 7.46 -6.35
CA ILE A 94 -5.33 7.10 -7.62
C ILE A 94 -5.31 8.31 -8.56
N ASP A 95 -6.42 9.05 -8.66
CA ASP A 95 -6.52 10.23 -9.52
C ASP A 95 -5.67 11.40 -8.99
N TRP A 96 -5.52 11.55 -7.67
CA TRP A 96 -4.59 12.52 -7.08
C TRP A 96 -3.14 12.23 -7.50
N ASN A 97 -2.74 10.97 -7.49
CA ASN A 97 -1.41 10.54 -7.93
C ASN A 97 -1.18 10.78 -9.43
N ARG A 98 -2.22 10.68 -10.27
CA ARG A 98 -2.14 10.98 -11.69
C ARG A 98 -2.01 12.47 -11.98
N ASN A 99 -2.78 13.29 -11.25
CA ASN A 99 -3.03 14.69 -11.62
C ASN A 99 -2.23 15.69 -10.76
N HIS A 100 -2.04 15.42 -9.46
CA HIS A 100 -1.42 16.36 -8.52
C HIS A 100 -0.04 15.91 -8.05
N LEU A 101 0.15 14.61 -7.78
CA LEU A 101 1.34 14.08 -7.14
C LEU A 101 2.41 13.58 -8.13
N SER A 102 2.16 13.69 -9.43
CA SER A 102 3.07 13.21 -10.46
C SER A 102 4.47 13.87 -10.42
N LYS A 103 4.54 15.15 -10.00
CA LYS A 103 5.81 15.85 -9.81
C LYS A 103 6.56 15.35 -8.57
N LEU A 104 5.84 14.98 -7.51
CA LEU A 104 6.42 14.47 -6.27
C LEU A 104 7.00 13.07 -6.46
N ASN A 105 6.22 12.18 -7.08
CA ASN A 105 6.51 10.75 -7.08
C ASN A 105 6.99 10.17 -8.43
N GLY A 106 7.10 10.99 -9.49
CA GLY A 106 7.74 10.59 -10.76
C GLY A 106 6.83 9.85 -11.73
N TYR A 107 5.54 10.16 -11.78
CA TYR A 107 4.57 9.55 -12.71
C TYR A 107 4.42 8.04 -12.56
N LEU A 108 4.48 7.52 -11.35
CA LEU A 108 4.48 6.09 -11.02
C LEU A 108 3.40 5.27 -11.74
N LEU A 109 2.20 5.84 -11.90
CA LEU A 109 1.06 5.17 -12.52
C LEU A 109 1.13 5.11 -14.06
N LYS A 110 2.16 5.70 -14.67
CA LYS A 110 2.47 5.54 -16.10
C LYS A 110 3.47 4.42 -16.37
N ASP A 111 4.09 3.87 -15.34
CA ASP A 111 5.01 2.74 -15.49
C ASP A 111 4.24 1.50 -15.96
N ALA A 112 4.68 0.88 -17.05
CA ALA A 112 4.02 -0.27 -17.67
C ALA A 112 3.96 -1.51 -16.75
N ARG A 113 4.77 -1.55 -15.71
CA ARG A 113 4.76 -2.62 -14.70
C ARG A 113 3.59 -2.48 -13.72
N VAL A 114 2.96 -1.31 -13.61
CA VAL A 114 1.94 -1.00 -12.62
C VAL A 114 0.55 -1.17 -13.19
N LYS A 115 -0.24 -2.03 -12.56
CA LYS A 115 -1.68 -2.13 -12.75
C LYS A 115 -2.36 -1.53 -11.51
N ALA A 116 -2.89 -0.32 -11.63
CA ALA A 116 -3.66 0.32 -10.57
C ALA A 116 -5.11 -0.20 -10.56
N ILE A 117 -5.57 -0.65 -9.39
CA ILE A 117 -6.88 -1.28 -9.17
C ILE A 117 -7.56 -0.53 -8.02
N ALA A 118 -8.72 0.07 -8.31
CA ALA A 118 -9.56 0.70 -7.29
C ALA A 118 -10.44 -0.38 -6.64
N GLN A 119 -9.99 -0.94 -5.51
CA GLN A 119 -10.65 -2.06 -4.82
C GLN A 119 -10.14 -2.17 -3.39
N ASP A 120 -10.91 -2.87 -2.55
CA ASP A 120 -10.43 -3.34 -1.24
C ASP A 120 -9.33 -4.40 -1.43
N VAL A 121 -8.18 -4.20 -0.77
CA VAL A 121 -7.05 -5.13 -0.81
C VAL A 121 -7.43 -6.51 -0.23
N ILE A 122 -8.33 -6.54 0.75
CA ILE A 122 -8.84 -7.78 1.36
C ILE A 122 -9.55 -8.63 0.30
N GLN A 123 -10.38 -7.99 -0.51
CA GLN A 123 -11.06 -8.65 -1.62
C GLN A 123 -10.05 -9.14 -2.67
N THR A 124 -9.06 -8.31 -3.01
CA THR A 124 -8.00 -8.71 -3.95
C THR A 124 -7.23 -9.93 -3.47
N ILE A 125 -6.88 -10.01 -2.18
CA ILE A 125 -6.18 -11.15 -1.59
C ILE A 125 -7.08 -12.39 -1.58
N ARG A 126 -8.36 -12.21 -1.25
CA ARG A 126 -9.35 -13.30 -1.24
C ARG A 126 -9.54 -13.94 -2.61
N ASP A 127 -9.56 -13.10 -3.66
CA ASP A 127 -9.79 -13.53 -5.05
C ASP A 127 -8.50 -13.95 -5.77
N ALA A 128 -7.33 -13.73 -5.14
CA ALA A 128 -6.06 -14.11 -5.73
C ALA A 128 -5.95 -15.63 -5.88
N GLU A 129 -5.42 -16.05 -7.04
CA GLU A 129 -4.99 -17.43 -7.24
C GLU A 129 -3.92 -17.82 -6.20
N PRO A 130 -3.85 -19.08 -5.78
CA PRO A 130 -2.78 -19.55 -4.93
C PRO A 130 -1.41 -19.25 -5.55
N GLU A 131 -0.44 -18.90 -4.71
CA GLU A 131 0.96 -18.68 -5.12
C GLU A 131 1.12 -17.61 -6.23
N LYS A 132 0.25 -16.59 -6.22
CA LYS A 132 0.28 -15.54 -7.24
C LYS A 132 1.43 -14.56 -7.05
N TYR A 133 1.76 -14.19 -5.79
CA TYR A 133 2.67 -13.10 -5.49
C TYR A 133 4.00 -13.58 -4.87
N ASP A 134 5.09 -12.96 -5.29
CA ASP A 134 6.41 -13.10 -4.68
C ASP A 134 6.54 -12.21 -3.44
N ALA A 135 5.88 -11.07 -3.45
CA ALA A 135 5.79 -10.16 -2.30
C ALA A 135 4.39 -9.53 -2.19
N ILE A 136 3.93 -9.34 -0.95
CA ILE A 136 2.74 -8.56 -0.61
C ILE A 136 3.18 -7.48 0.37
N ILE A 137 2.97 -6.22 0.01
CA ILE A 137 3.39 -5.03 0.76
C ILE A 137 2.13 -4.26 1.12
N LEU A 138 1.80 -4.20 2.40
CA LEU A 138 0.57 -3.58 2.90
C LEU A 138 0.90 -2.28 3.61
N ASP A 139 0.54 -1.19 2.97
CA ASP A 139 0.64 0.18 3.45
C ASP A 139 -0.77 0.78 3.55
N VAL A 140 -1.65 0.05 4.24
CA VAL A 140 -3.06 0.37 4.38
C VAL A 140 -3.36 0.87 5.79
N ASP A 141 -3.71 2.13 5.92
CA ASP A 141 -4.00 2.79 7.18
C ASP A 141 -2.88 2.66 8.25
N ASN A 142 -3.23 2.69 9.53
CA ASN A 142 -2.28 2.58 10.63
C ASN A 142 -1.97 1.13 11.06
N GLY A 143 -2.08 0.17 10.15
CA GLY A 143 -1.86 -1.25 10.44
C GLY A 143 -3.07 -1.88 11.15
N PRO A 144 -2.83 -2.78 12.15
CA PRO A 144 -3.91 -3.47 12.86
C PRO A 144 -4.89 -2.57 13.63
N ILE A 145 -4.53 -1.29 13.84
CA ILE A 145 -5.40 -0.28 14.46
C ILE A 145 -5.84 0.68 13.36
N ALA A 146 -6.94 0.36 12.69
CA ALA A 146 -7.46 1.15 11.57
C ALA A 146 -7.97 2.52 12.03
N MET A 147 -7.54 3.60 11.35
CA MET A 147 -8.07 4.95 11.55
C MET A 147 -9.08 5.35 10.47
N VAL A 148 -8.91 4.85 9.26
CA VAL A 148 -9.69 5.27 8.07
C VAL A 148 -10.67 4.19 7.59
N SER A 149 -10.42 2.91 7.91
CA SER A 149 -11.32 1.82 7.53
C SER A 149 -11.45 0.76 8.64
N PRO A 150 -12.57 0.70 9.34
CA PRO A 150 -12.84 -0.31 10.37
C PRO A 150 -12.79 -1.76 9.86
N GLY A 151 -12.83 -1.96 8.53
CA GLY A 151 -12.79 -3.28 7.89
C GLY A 151 -11.42 -3.96 7.88
N ASN A 152 -10.33 -3.22 8.11
CA ASN A 152 -8.96 -3.76 8.03
C ASN A 152 -8.64 -4.80 9.12
N ASP A 153 -9.38 -4.84 10.22
CA ASP A 153 -9.23 -5.86 11.27
C ASP A 153 -9.31 -7.28 10.71
N SER A 154 -10.12 -7.50 9.68
CA SER A 154 -10.29 -8.81 9.04
C SER A 154 -9.05 -9.25 8.27
N LEU A 155 -8.24 -8.32 7.74
CA LEU A 155 -6.97 -8.59 7.07
C LEU A 155 -5.94 -9.18 8.04
N TYR A 156 -5.95 -8.69 9.27
CA TYR A 156 -5.01 -9.07 10.32
C TYR A 156 -5.52 -10.21 11.23
N ALA A 157 -6.78 -10.64 11.02
CA ALA A 157 -7.35 -11.83 11.64
C ALA A 157 -6.78 -13.11 11.02
N GLN A 158 -7.01 -14.27 11.66
CA GLN A 158 -6.50 -15.56 11.18
C GLN A 158 -6.92 -15.89 9.74
N ALA A 159 -8.14 -15.52 9.35
CA ALA A 159 -8.64 -15.75 7.98
C ALA A 159 -7.89 -14.90 6.95
N GLY A 160 -7.61 -13.61 7.27
CA GLY A 160 -6.82 -12.72 6.42
C GLY A 160 -5.38 -13.23 6.26
N LEU A 161 -4.74 -13.63 7.36
CA LEU A 161 -3.40 -14.21 7.31
C LEU A 161 -3.35 -15.49 6.48
N SER A 162 -4.36 -16.36 6.57
CA SER A 162 -4.46 -17.55 5.72
C SER A 162 -4.61 -17.18 4.25
N GLY A 163 -5.36 -16.13 3.93
CA GLY A 163 -5.48 -15.59 2.57
C GLY A 163 -4.15 -15.07 2.03
N LEU A 164 -3.43 -14.29 2.84
CA LEU A 164 -2.10 -13.79 2.50
C LEU A 164 -1.12 -14.94 2.23
N PHE A 165 -1.08 -15.92 3.13
CA PHE A 165 -0.21 -17.09 2.99
C PHE A 165 -0.52 -17.89 1.71
N ARG A 166 -1.81 -18.11 1.42
CA ARG A 166 -2.24 -18.80 0.19
C ARG A 166 -1.83 -18.06 -1.08
N ALA A 167 -1.94 -16.71 -1.06
CA ALA A 167 -1.62 -15.88 -2.22
C ALA A 167 -0.11 -15.73 -2.46
N LEU A 168 0.73 -16.01 -1.45
CA LEU A 168 2.19 -15.96 -1.57
C LEU A 168 2.74 -17.23 -2.19
N ARG A 169 3.72 -17.08 -3.07
CA ARG A 169 4.57 -18.17 -3.56
C ARG A 169 5.43 -18.73 -2.43
N PRO A 170 5.86 -20.01 -2.52
CA PRO A 170 6.83 -20.55 -1.59
C PRO A 170 8.11 -19.69 -1.53
N GLY A 171 8.45 -19.23 -0.31
CA GLY A 171 9.56 -18.29 -0.09
C GLY A 171 9.21 -16.82 -0.32
N GLY A 172 7.96 -16.52 -0.69
CA GLY A 172 7.43 -15.17 -0.78
C GLY A 172 7.35 -14.48 0.58
N ARG A 173 7.11 -13.16 0.57
CA ARG A 173 7.13 -12.34 1.77
C ARG A 173 5.91 -11.44 1.85
N VAL A 174 5.36 -11.29 3.06
CA VAL A 174 4.45 -10.20 3.40
C VAL A 174 5.14 -9.22 4.34
N VAL A 175 4.95 -7.95 4.12
CA VAL A 175 5.31 -6.86 5.03
C VAL A 175 4.11 -5.96 5.24
N VAL A 176 3.96 -5.46 6.46
CA VAL A 176 2.84 -4.61 6.87
C VAL A 176 3.40 -3.39 7.56
N TRP A 177 2.97 -2.20 7.14
CA TRP A 177 3.21 -0.99 7.90
C TRP A 177 2.30 -0.95 9.13
N SER A 178 2.81 -0.50 10.26
CA SER A 178 2.04 -0.32 11.48
C SER A 178 2.55 0.86 12.28
N ALA A 179 1.63 1.70 12.78
CA ALA A 179 1.96 2.84 13.62
C ALA A 179 2.51 2.45 15.00
N GLY A 180 2.32 1.19 15.41
CA GLY A 180 2.81 0.68 16.69
C GLY A 180 2.84 -0.84 16.76
N PRO A 181 3.46 -1.40 17.81
CA PRO A 181 3.55 -2.84 17.97
C PRO A 181 2.19 -3.47 18.35
N ASP A 182 1.82 -4.55 17.67
CA ASP A 182 0.69 -5.40 18.03
C ASP A 182 1.16 -6.83 18.35
N LYS A 183 1.29 -7.12 19.66
CA LYS A 183 1.72 -8.45 20.13
C LYS A 183 0.76 -9.57 19.75
N GLY A 184 -0.53 -9.27 19.60
CA GLY A 184 -1.54 -10.24 19.17
C GLY A 184 -1.34 -10.62 17.72
N PHE A 185 -1.13 -9.64 16.85
CA PHE A 185 -0.81 -9.84 15.43
C PHE A 185 0.52 -10.59 15.26
N GLU A 186 1.59 -10.15 15.94
CA GLU A 186 2.88 -10.84 15.92
C GLU A 186 2.78 -12.32 16.32
N LYS A 187 1.94 -12.64 17.31
CA LYS A 187 1.69 -14.03 17.74
C LYS A 187 0.94 -14.84 16.69
N ARG A 188 0.02 -14.20 15.93
CA ARG A 188 -0.69 -14.84 14.82
C ARG A 188 0.21 -15.13 13.64
N LEU A 189 1.14 -14.21 13.32
CA LEU A 189 2.12 -14.38 12.24
C LEU A 189 3.10 -15.54 12.46
N LYS A 190 3.31 -15.96 13.71
CA LYS A 190 4.22 -17.07 14.07
C LYS A 190 3.56 -18.45 14.04
N ARG A 191 2.27 -18.54 13.75
CA ARG A 191 1.49 -19.80 13.68
C ARG A 191 1.33 -20.28 12.25
#